data_e9e0ad01796ac6e40e0b4c33b82b7a05
#
_entry.id   e9e0ad01796ac6e40e0b4c33b82b7a05
#
_cell.length_a   1.000
_cell.length_b   1.000
_cell.length_c   1.000
_cell.angle_alpha   90.00
_cell.angle_beta   90.00
_cell.angle_gamma   90.00
#
_symmetry.space_group_name_H-M   'P 1'
#
loop_
_entity.id
_entity.type
_entity.pdbx_description
1 polymer ?
#
loop_
_entity_poly.entity_id
_entity_poly.type
_entity_poly.pdbx_seq_one_letter_code
_entity_poly.pdbx_strand_id
1 'polypeptide(L)' 'MSTSAIKVEPLVVEVSCTADALRAVLADGREVSVPLAWFPRLRDATPSQRSNWRLIGGGVGVHWPEVDEDISAESLLATR' A
#
# COMPACT_ATOMS: atom_id res chain seq x y z
N MET A 1 6.86 14.99 30.11
CA MET A 1 6.84 13.58 29.81
C MET A 1 6.62 13.38 28.32
N SER A 2 7.35 12.55 27.76
CA SER A 2 7.25 12.34 26.32
C SER A 2 6.35 11.15 26.00
N THR A 3 5.53 11.32 24.99
CA THR A 3 4.76 10.22 24.44
C THR A 3 5.36 9.73 23.12
N SER A 4 6.49 10.29 22.77
CA SER A 4 7.10 10.00 21.49
C SER A 4 7.58 8.55 21.36
N ALA A 5 7.65 7.84 22.48
CA ALA A 5 8.07 6.44 22.46
C ALA A 5 7.03 5.51 21.83
N ILE A 6 5.81 5.97 21.68
CA ILE A 6 4.79 5.13 21.07
C ILE A 6 5.08 4.99 19.59
N LYS A 7 5.38 3.76 19.20
CA LYS A 7 5.53 3.43 17.79
C LYS A 7 4.28 2.72 17.33
N VAL A 8 3.63 3.30 16.34
CA VAL A 8 2.50 2.66 15.69
C VAL A 8 3.01 2.11 14.37
N GLU A 9 3.02 0.80 14.26
CA GLU A 9 3.41 0.17 13.01
C GLU A 9 2.32 0.42 11.98
N PRO A 10 2.68 0.91 10.79
CA PRO A 10 1.65 1.17 9.78
C PRO A 10 1.07 -0.15 9.27
N LEU A 11 -0.25 -0.24 9.31
CA LEU A 11 -0.95 -1.41 8.79
C LEU A 11 -1.95 -0.96 7.75
N VAL A 12 -1.90 -1.60 6.59
CA VAL A 12 -2.86 -1.36 5.51
C VAL A 12 -4.10 -2.20 5.77
N VAL A 13 -5.27 -1.62 5.57
CA VAL A 13 -6.53 -2.35 5.66
C VAL A 13 -7.21 -2.47 4.30
N GLU A 14 -6.89 -1.58 3.37
CA GLU A 14 -7.51 -1.60 2.05
C GLU A 14 -6.62 -0.85 1.06
N VAL A 15 -6.61 -1.30 -0.19
CA VAL A 15 -5.97 -0.55 -1.27
C VAL A 15 -6.91 -0.44 -2.46
N SER A 16 -6.70 0.61 -3.24
CA SER A 16 -7.39 0.79 -4.51
C SER A 16 -6.48 1.54 -5.46
N CYS A 17 -6.75 1.41 -6.76
CA CYS A 17 -5.96 2.11 -7.76
C CYS A 17 -6.87 3.00 -8.59
N THR A 18 -6.38 4.20 -8.87
CA THR A 18 -6.97 5.05 -9.92
C THR A 18 -6.10 4.87 -11.16
N ALA A 19 -6.36 5.64 -12.22
CA ALA A 19 -5.53 5.60 -13.42
C ALA A 19 -4.07 5.97 -13.13
N ASP A 20 -3.84 6.81 -12.12
CA ASP A 20 -2.53 7.39 -11.87
C ASP A 20 -1.94 7.07 -10.50
N ALA A 21 -2.74 6.60 -9.56
CA ALA A 21 -2.31 6.49 -8.17
C ALA A 21 -2.73 5.18 -7.52
N LEU A 22 -1.92 4.75 -6.58
CA LEU A 22 -2.25 3.69 -5.65
C LEU A 22 -2.64 4.37 -4.34
N ARG A 23 -3.84 4.05 -3.85
CA ARG A 23 -4.34 4.58 -2.58
C ARG A 23 -4.41 3.46 -1.56
N ALA A 24 -3.95 3.73 -0.37
CA ALA A 24 -4.01 2.78 0.73
C ALA A 24 -4.68 3.45 1.93
N VAL A 25 -5.57 2.69 2.57
CA VAL A 25 -6.18 3.11 3.84
C VAL A 25 -5.47 2.36 4.94
N LEU A 26 -5.05 3.09 5.96
CA LEU A 26 -4.33 2.52 7.09
C LEU A 26 -5.28 2.30 8.26
N ALA A 27 -4.88 1.39 9.14
CA ALA A 27 -5.69 1.00 10.29
C ALA A 27 -6.03 2.16 11.22
N ASP A 28 -5.20 3.20 11.24
CA ASP A 28 -5.46 4.38 12.06
C ASP A 28 -6.35 5.42 11.38
N GLY A 29 -6.88 5.10 10.20
CA GLY A 29 -7.79 5.97 9.46
C GLY A 29 -7.11 6.89 8.45
N ARG A 30 -5.80 6.95 8.43
CA ARG A 30 -5.09 7.76 7.44
C ARG A 30 -5.20 7.11 6.06
N GLU A 31 -5.15 7.94 5.03
CA GLU A 31 -5.06 7.49 3.65
C GLU A 31 -3.75 7.99 3.06
N VAL A 32 -3.13 7.12 2.28
CA VAL A 32 -1.89 7.44 1.60
C VAL A 32 -2.10 7.23 0.11
N SER A 33 -1.70 8.20 -0.70
CA SER A 33 -1.80 8.10 -2.14
C SER A 33 -0.41 8.27 -2.73
N VAL A 34 0.01 7.32 -3.55
CA VAL A 34 1.33 7.37 -4.19
C VAL A 34 1.17 7.14 -5.70
N PRO A 35 2.07 7.71 -6.51
CA PRO A 35 1.99 7.52 -7.96
C PRO A 35 2.15 6.05 -8.35
N LEU A 36 1.31 5.56 -9.25
CA LEU A 36 1.48 4.22 -9.81
C LEU A 36 2.81 4.06 -10.53
N ALA A 37 3.36 5.16 -11.02
CA ALA A 37 4.65 5.13 -11.71
C ALA A 37 5.78 4.63 -10.81
N TRP A 38 5.62 4.68 -9.49
CA TRP A 38 6.60 4.13 -8.57
C TRP A 38 6.61 2.59 -8.57
N PHE A 39 5.55 1.98 -9.09
CA PHE A 39 5.38 0.53 -9.09
C PHE A 39 5.02 0.07 -10.50
N PRO A 40 6.04 -0.08 -11.38
CA PRO A 40 5.79 -0.38 -12.80
C PRO A 40 4.94 -1.62 -13.05
N ARG A 41 5.07 -2.65 -12.21
CA ARG A 41 4.25 -3.87 -12.38
C ARG A 41 2.77 -3.59 -12.19
N LEU A 42 2.43 -2.69 -11.26
CA LEU A 42 1.04 -2.29 -11.06
C LEU A 42 0.60 -1.30 -12.13
N ARG A 43 1.49 -0.38 -12.52
CA ARG A 43 1.17 0.58 -13.56
C ARG A 43 0.78 -0.13 -14.85
N ASP A 44 1.50 -1.20 -15.19
CA ASP A 44 1.27 -1.93 -16.44
C ASP A 44 0.24 -3.04 -16.31
N ALA A 45 -0.34 -3.23 -15.14
CA ALA A 45 -1.33 -4.25 -14.89
C ALA A 45 -2.71 -3.83 -15.38
N THR A 46 -3.58 -4.82 -15.63
CA THR A 46 -4.97 -4.55 -15.95
C THR A 46 -5.73 -4.13 -14.70
N PRO A 47 -6.90 -3.47 -14.84
CA PRO A 47 -7.73 -3.14 -13.68
C PRO A 47 -8.09 -4.38 -12.85
N SER A 48 -8.35 -5.50 -13.52
CA SER A 48 -8.65 -6.76 -12.84
C SER A 48 -7.47 -7.22 -11.98
N GLN A 49 -6.27 -7.15 -12.53
CA GLN A 49 -5.06 -7.53 -11.80
C GLN A 49 -4.80 -6.62 -10.62
N ARG A 50 -5.04 -5.32 -10.77
CA ARG A 50 -4.88 -4.35 -9.67
C ARG A 50 -5.89 -4.58 -8.56
N SER A 51 -7.06 -5.12 -8.87
CA SER A 51 -8.08 -5.42 -7.88
C SER A 51 -7.82 -6.71 -7.12
N ASN A 52 -6.93 -7.55 -7.64
CA ASN A 52 -6.65 -8.85 -7.03
C ASN A 52 -5.43 -8.75 -6.12
N TRP A 53 -5.67 -8.29 -4.91
CA TRP A 53 -4.63 -8.13 -3.90
C TRP A 53 -5.05 -8.79 -2.59
N ARG A 54 -4.06 -9.06 -1.76
CA ARG A 54 -4.34 -9.55 -0.41
C ARG A 54 -3.32 -8.95 0.56
N LEU A 55 -3.70 -8.87 1.81
CA LEU A 55 -2.83 -8.35 2.84
C LEU A 55 -1.82 -9.41 3.27
N ILE A 56 -0.63 -8.97 3.61
CA ILE A 56 0.43 -9.80 4.16
C ILE A 56 0.60 -9.42 5.62
N GLY A 57 0.68 -10.42 6.49
CA GLY A 57 0.98 -10.19 7.91
C GLY A 57 0.01 -9.23 8.59
N GLY A 58 -1.27 -9.30 8.26
CA GLY A 58 -2.26 -8.45 8.90
C GLY A 58 -2.21 -7.00 8.44
N GLY A 59 -1.52 -6.71 7.33
CA GLY A 59 -1.47 -5.36 6.78
C GLY A 59 -0.10 -4.72 6.75
N VAL A 60 0.95 -5.45 7.17
CA VAL A 60 2.31 -4.89 7.04
C VAL A 60 2.73 -4.75 5.58
N GLY A 61 2.06 -5.47 4.69
CA GLY A 61 2.28 -5.36 3.27
C GLY A 61 1.07 -5.79 2.48
N VAL A 62 1.15 -5.63 1.16
CA VAL A 62 0.10 -6.02 0.23
C VAL A 62 0.76 -6.81 -0.90
N HIS A 63 0.12 -7.89 -1.31
CA HIS A 63 0.61 -8.76 -2.37
C HIS A 63 -0.38 -8.80 -3.52
N TRP A 64 0.13 -8.66 -4.74
CA TRP A 64 -0.64 -8.82 -5.99
C TRP A 64 -0.14 -10.07 -6.69
N PRO A 65 -0.84 -11.20 -6.55
CA PRO A 65 -0.33 -12.48 -7.06
C PRO A 65 -0.19 -12.56 -8.58
N GLU A 66 -1.03 -11.86 -9.32
CA GLU A 66 -0.99 -11.97 -10.78
C GLU A 66 0.17 -11.22 -11.41
N VAL A 67 0.72 -10.25 -10.72
CA VAL A 67 1.85 -9.46 -11.23
C VAL A 67 3.08 -9.62 -10.35
N ASP A 68 3.00 -10.50 -9.36
CA ASP A 68 4.11 -10.82 -8.45
C ASP A 68 4.70 -9.55 -7.83
N GLU A 69 3.83 -8.69 -7.31
CA GLU A 69 4.25 -7.46 -6.67
C GLU A 69 3.92 -7.48 -5.19
N ASP A 70 4.89 -7.09 -4.37
CA ASP A 70 4.73 -6.94 -2.93
C ASP A 70 5.11 -5.51 -2.56
N ILE A 71 4.25 -4.85 -1.81
CA ILE A 71 4.50 -3.48 -1.37
C ILE A 71 4.29 -3.42 0.13
N SER A 72 5.31 -2.98 0.87
CA SER A 72 5.17 -2.84 2.32
C SER A 72 4.47 -1.54 2.66
N ALA A 73 3.76 -1.53 3.79
CA ALA A 73 3.13 -0.32 4.29
C ALA A 73 4.18 0.78 4.50
N GLU A 74 5.36 0.40 4.99
CA GLU A 74 6.44 1.35 5.21
C GLU A 74 6.89 2.03 3.91
N SER A 75 6.95 1.28 2.81
CA SER A 75 7.38 1.86 1.54
C SER A 75 6.36 2.85 1.01
N LEU A 76 5.08 2.67 1.34
CA LEU A 76 4.03 3.61 0.94
C LEU A 76 4.16 4.94 1.68
N LEU A 77 4.75 4.93 2.85
CA LEU A 77 4.95 6.13 3.66
C LEU A 77 6.31 6.78 3.41
N ALA A 78 7.19 6.12 2.67
CA ALA A 78 8.52 6.64 2.45
C ALA A 78 8.50 7.86 1.52
N THR A 79 9.45 8.76 1.74
CA THR A 79 9.65 9.91 0.88
C THR A 79 10.54 9.51 -0.28
N ARG A 80 10.19 9.97 -1.48
CA ARG A 80 10.96 9.67 -2.68
C ARG A 80 11.53 10.91 -3.32
#